data_524ef389e74c79f1767d79948aabfd95
#
_entry.id   524ef389e74c79f1767d79948aabfd95
#
_cell.length_a   1.000
_cell.length_b   1.000
_cell.length_c   1.000
_cell.angle_alpha   90.00
_cell.angle_beta   90.00
_cell.angle_gamma   90.00
#
_symmetry.space_group_name_H-M   'P 1'
#
loop_
_entity.id
_entity.type
_entity.pdbx_description
1 polymer ?
#
loop_
_entity_poly.entity_id
_entity_poly.type
_entity_poly.pdbx_seq_one_letter_code
_entity_poly.pdbx_strand_id
1 'polypeptide(L)'
;MPAAYRPADCIIELVFNEDGHGVDFIFRYCNAEMATIEGVPVEEMLGRSFYEVFPNGDKKWLVSYADVALNGTKHILHDYSPEVDKCLTIHCYQPEPGYCACVLQATDP
;
A
#
# COMPACT_ATOMS: atom_id res chain seq x y z
N MET A 1 -6.12 28.30 -11.67
CA MET A 1 -6.26 27.57 -10.42
C MET A 1 -5.47 26.26 -10.49
N PRO A 2 -4.71 25.94 -9.50
CA PRO A 2 -4.01 24.68 -9.52
C PRO A 2 -4.99 23.52 -9.54
N ALA A 3 -4.59 22.42 -10.17
CA ALA A 3 -5.37 21.21 -10.12
C ALA A 3 -5.58 20.82 -8.65
N ALA A 4 -6.75 20.30 -8.34
CA ALA A 4 -7.00 19.79 -7.00
C ALA A 4 -5.98 18.70 -6.71
N TYR A 5 -5.34 18.78 -5.55
CA TYR A 5 -4.43 17.76 -5.11
C TYR A 5 -5.20 16.45 -4.86
N ARG A 6 -4.73 15.38 -5.45
CA ARG A 6 -5.31 14.05 -5.22
C ARG A 6 -4.25 13.13 -4.67
N PRO A 7 -4.42 12.62 -3.45
CA PRO A 7 -3.52 11.59 -2.94
C PRO A 7 -3.72 10.30 -3.73
N ALA A 8 -2.69 9.48 -3.75
CA ALA A 8 -2.82 8.11 -4.22
C ALA A 8 -3.66 7.33 -3.20
N ASP A 9 -4.46 6.41 -3.70
CA ASP A 9 -5.42 5.67 -2.88
C ASP A 9 -5.50 4.25 -3.39
N CYS A 10 -5.39 3.29 -2.48
CA CYS A 10 -5.51 1.89 -2.83
C CYS A 10 -6.16 1.10 -1.70
N ILE A 11 -6.69 -0.08 -2.07
CA ILE A 11 -7.17 -1.06 -1.11
C ILE A 11 -6.41 -2.35 -1.42
N ILE A 12 -5.82 -2.92 -0.39
CA ILE A 12 -5.04 -4.15 -0.49
C ILE A 12 -5.66 -5.23 0.38
N GLU A 13 -5.58 -6.45 -0.09
CA GLU A 13 -5.99 -7.64 0.66
C GLU A 13 -4.75 -8.35 1.17
N LEU A 14 -4.64 -8.53 2.48
CA LEU A 14 -3.47 -9.17 3.09
C LEU A 14 -3.50 -10.67 2.86
N VAL A 15 -2.33 -11.24 2.60
CA VAL A 15 -2.12 -12.67 2.50
C VAL A 15 -1.40 -13.12 3.78
N PHE A 16 -1.97 -14.08 4.48
CA PHE A 16 -1.42 -14.57 5.75
C PHE A 16 -0.91 -15.99 5.59
N ASN A 17 0.16 -16.32 6.30
CA ASN A 17 0.66 -17.69 6.38
C ASN A 17 -0.12 -18.46 7.46
N GLU A 18 0.26 -19.73 7.68
CA GLU A 18 -0.37 -20.61 8.66
C GLU A 18 -0.31 -20.07 10.09
N ASP A 19 0.73 -19.29 10.39
CA ASP A 19 0.93 -18.70 11.72
C ASP A 19 0.18 -17.36 11.90
N GLY A 20 -0.55 -16.91 10.87
CA GLY A 20 -1.29 -15.65 10.93
C GLY A 20 -0.44 -14.42 10.70
N HIS A 21 0.77 -14.58 10.17
CA HIS A 21 1.62 -13.44 9.82
C HIS A 21 1.33 -12.95 8.41
N GLY A 22 1.30 -11.64 8.21
CA GLY A 22 1.17 -11.06 6.87
C GLY A 22 2.46 -11.28 6.08
N VAL A 23 2.36 -11.99 4.95
CA VAL A 23 3.52 -12.34 4.13
C VAL A 23 3.50 -11.70 2.75
N ASP A 24 2.37 -11.15 2.34
CA ASP A 24 2.20 -10.47 1.05
C ASP A 24 0.87 -9.71 1.08
N PHE A 25 0.56 -8.97 0.03
CA PHE A 25 -0.77 -8.41 -0.17
C PHE A 25 -1.08 -8.32 -1.66
N ILE A 26 -2.37 -8.26 -1.98
CA ILE A 26 -2.85 -8.21 -3.36
C ILE A 26 -3.52 -6.86 -3.56
N PHE A 27 -3.17 -6.16 -4.64
CA PHE A 27 -3.82 -4.89 -4.99
C PHE A 27 -5.24 -5.17 -5.49
N ARG A 28 -6.25 -4.70 -4.76
CA ARG A 28 -7.66 -4.89 -5.14
C ARG A 28 -8.29 -3.63 -5.73
N TYR A 29 -7.81 -2.47 -5.34
CA TYR A 29 -8.23 -1.20 -5.90
C TYR A 29 -7.04 -0.24 -5.92
N CYS A 30 -6.89 0.50 -6.99
CA CYS A 30 -5.91 1.57 -7.12
C CYS A 30 -6.54 2.70 -7.92
N ASN A 31 -6.39 3.94 -7.46
CA ASN A 31 -6.75 5.08 -8.29
C ASN A 31 -5.60 5.42 -9.26
N ALA A 32 -5.83 6.38 -10.16
CA ALA A 32 -4.84 6.72 -11.18
C ALA A 32 -3.54 7.26 -10.58
N GLU A 33 -3.61 7.96 -9.46
CA GLU A 33 -2.44 8.54 -8.79
C GLU A 33 -1.50 7.47 -8.22
N MET A 34 -2.00 6.25 -7.97
CA MET A 34 -1.14 5.14 -7.56
C MET A 34 -0.10 4.81 -8.64
N ALA A 35 -0.48 4.88 -9.91
CA ALA A 35 0.48 4.64 -11.00
C ALA A 35 1.61 5.68 -10.98
N THR A 36 1.30 6.92 -10.65
CA THR A 36 2.30 7.98 -10.55
C THR A 36 3.28 7.74 -9.41
N ILE A 37 2.78 7.36 -8.24
CA ILE A 37 3.63 7.10 -7.06
C ILE A 37 4.44 5.81 -7.25
N GLU A 38 3.80 4.74 -7.68
CA GLU A 38 4.44 3.43 -7.77
C GLU A 38 5.29 3.24 -9.03
N GLY A 39 5.06 4.08 -10.04
CA GLY A 39 5.79 3.95 -11.32
C GLY A 39 5.36 2.74 -12.14
N VAL A 40 4.19 2.19 -11.86
CA VAL A 40 3.63 0.99 -12.53
C VAL A 40 2.18 1.31 -12.91
N PRO A 41 1.75 0.99 -14.14
CA PRO A 41 0.36 1.18 -14.53
C PRO A 41 -0.61 0.44 -13.60
N VAL A 42 -1.78 1.03 -13.34
CA VAL A 42 -2.78 0.44 -12.44
C VAL A 42 -3.17 -0.97 -12.89
N GLU A 43 -3.35 -1.18 -14.19
CA GLU A 43 -3.72 -2.48 -14.74
C GLU A 43 -2.66 -3.56 -14.54
N GLU A 44 -1.42 -3.16 -14.25
CA GLU A 44 -0.35 -4.11 -13.94
C GLU A 44 -0.22 -4.36 -12.44
N MET A 45 -0.95 -3.62 -11.62
CA MET A 45 -1.01 -3.83 -10.17
C MET A 45 -2.25 -4.61 -9.77
N LEU A 46 -3.41 -4.30 -10.32
CA LEU A 46 -4.68 -4.90 -9.91
C LEU A 46 -4.68 -6.42 -10.07
N GLY A 47 -5.04 -7.10 -8.99
CA GLY A 47 -5.09 -8.57 -8.95
C GLY A 47 -3.74 -9.23 -8.76
N ARG A 48 -2.67 -8.46 -8.65
CA ARG A 48 -1.30 -8.98 -8.45
C ARG A 48 -0.84 -8.69 -7.04
N SER A 49 0.07 -9.52 -6.54
CA SER A 49 0.62 -9.32 -5.22
C SER A 49 1.75 -8.29 -5.23
N PHE A 50 2.03 -7.74 -4.05
CA PHE A 50 3.12 -6.77 -3.86
C PHE A 50 4.45 -7.31 -4.39
N TYR A 51 4.80 -8.56 -4.04
CA TYR A 51 6.08 -9.12 -4.47
C TYR A 51 6.11 -9.54 -5.94
N GLU A 52 4.96 -9.72 -6.59
CA GLU A 52 4.92 -9.88 -8.03
C GLU A 52 5.24 -8.57 -8.73
N VAL A 53 4.74 -7.45 -8.21
CA VAL A 53 4.97 -6.12 -8.78
C VAL A 53 6.36 -5.60 -8.39
N PHE A 54 6.75 -5.81 -7.13
CA PHE A 54 8.02 -5.36 -6.57
C PHE A 54 8.75 -6.54 -5.93
N PRO A 55 9.49 -7.35 -6.71
CA PRO A 55 10.14 -8.56 -6.18
C PRO A 55 11.09 -8.31 -5.00
N ASN A 56 11.67 -7.10 -4.92
CA ASN A 56 12.57 -6.71 -3.83
C ASN A 56 11.92 -5.75 -2.84
N GLY A 57 10.58 -5.74 -2.79
CA GLY A 57 9.83 -4.84 -1.93
C GLY A 57 10.17 -5.02 -0.45
N ASP A 58 10.14 -3.93 0.32
CA ASP A 58 10.50 -3.95 1.72
C ASP A 58 9.40 -4.56 2.58
N LYS A 59 9.78 -5.50 3.44
CA LYS A 59 8.85 -6.19 4.33
C LYS A 59 8.27 -5.29 5.42
N LYS A 60 8.90 -4.15 5.68
CA LYS A 60 8.47 -3.25 6.77
C LYS A 60 7.01 -2.83 6.65
N TRP A 61 6.51 -2.66 5.40
CA TRP A 61 5.14 -2.25 5.17
C TRP A 61 4.13 -3.30 5.62
N LEU A 62 4.48 -4.59 5.48
CA LEU A 62 3.57 -5.71 5.78
C LEU A 62 3.18 -5.77 7.25
N VAL A 63 4.08 -5.41 8.15
CA VAL A 63 3.81 -5.47 9.59
C VAL A 63 2.65 -4.54 9.95
N SER A 64 2.72 -3.29 9.49
CA SER A 64 1.67 -2.31 9.76
C SER A 64 0.38 -2.62 9.03
N TYR A 65 0.45 -3.02 7.77
CA TYR A 65 -0.73 -3.36 6.99
C TYR A 65 -1.46 -4.58 7.56
N ALA A 66 -0.71 -5.59 8.03
CA ALA A 66 -1.30 -6.77 8.66
C ALA A 66 -2.02 -6.40 9.96
N ASP A 67 -1.44 -5.53 10.77
CA ASP A 67 -2.09 -5.07 12.00
C ASP A 67 -3.42 -4.35 11.69
N VAL A 68 -3.42 -3.49 10.68
CA VAL A 68 -4.65 -2.81 10.24
C VAL A 68 -5.70 -3.84 9.79
N ALA A 69 -5.29 -4.80 8.95
CA ALA A 69 -6.21 -5.78 8.37
C ALA A 69 -6.78 -6.75 9.41
N LEU A 70 -5.99 -7.12 10.42
CA LEU A 70 -6.42 -8.07 11.45
C LEU A 70 -7.17 -7.40 12.59
N ASN A 71 -6.68 -6.26 13.06
CA ASN A 71 -7.12 -5.67 14.32
C ASN A 71 -7.95 -4.39 14.15
N GLY A 72 -8.04 -3.87 12.95
CA GLY A 72 -8.76 -2.62 12.68
C GLY A 72 -8.03 -1.38 13.21
N THR A 73 -6.76 -1.51 13.56
CA THR A 73 -5.94 -0.40 14.03
C THR A 73 -5.70 0.59 12.88
N LYS A 74 -5.74 1.89 13.18
CA LYS A 74 -5.35 2.91 12.20
C LYS A 74 -3.87 3.23 12.38
N HIS A 75 -3.17 3.39 11.27
CA HIS A 75 -1.76 3.77 11.28
C HIS A 75 -1.50 4.97 10.38
N ILE A 76 -0.53 5.77 10.76
CA ILE A 76 0.06 6.80 9.91
C ILE A 76 1.54 6.45 9.81
N LEU A 77 1.99 6.12 8.61
CA LEU A 77 3.37 5.70 8.37
C LEU A 77 4.12 6.83 7.67
N HIS A 78 5.35 7.08 8.11
CA HIS A 78 6.27 7.99 7.44
C HIS A 78 7.58 7.24 7.26
N ASP A 79 7.92 6.90 6.03
CA ASP A 79 9.18 6.21 5.78
C ASP A 79 9.58 6.31 4.32
N TYR A 80 10.84 6.02 4.06
CA TYR A 80 11.37 5.93 2.73
C TYR A 80 11.00 4.58 2.11
N SER A 81 10.51 4.61 0.88
CA SER A 81 10.21 3.40 0.11
C SER A 81 11.30 3.18 -0.94
N PRO A 82 12.15 2.18 -0.75
CA PRO A 82 13.20 1.90 -1.74
C PRO A 82 12.64 1.41 -3.08
N GLU A 83 11.45 0.80 -3.09
CA GLU A 83 10.82 0.30 -4.31
C GLU A 83 10.52 1.42 -5.29
N VAL A 84 10.17 2.60 -4.79
CA VAL A 84 9.75 3.75 -5.61
C VAL A 84 10.67 4.95 -5.45
N ASP A 85 11.70 4.86 -4.60
CA ASP A 85 12.67 5.93 -4.30
C ASP A 85 11.97 7.24 -3.90
N LYS A 86 11.07 7.14 -2.94
CA LYS A 86 10.31 8.27 -2.41
C LYS A 86 10.09 8.11 -0.91
N CYS A 87 9.98 9.24 -0.21
CA CYS A 87 9.48 9.23 1.16
C CYS A 87 7.96 9.23 1.11
N LEU A 88 7.34 8.29 1.80
CA LEU A 88 5.89 8.12 1.78
C LEU A 88 5.29 8.48 3.14
N THR A 89 4.17 9.16 3.10
CA THR A 89 3.25 9.28 4.23
C THR A 89 2.01 8.49 3.85
N ILE A 90 1.68 7.48 4.65
CA ILE A 90 0.59 6.56 4.34
C ILE A 90 -0.38 6.53 5.50
N HIS A 91 -1.62 6.93 5.24
CA HIS A 91 -2.72 6.78 6.19
C HIS A 91 -3.41 5.46 5.91
N CYS A 92 -3.45 4.57 6.91
CA CYS A 92 -4.00 3.23 6.77
C CYS A 92 -5.20 3.04 7.69
N TYR A 93 -6.26 2.42 7.15
CA TYR A 93 -7.42 2.02 7.94
C TYR A 93 -8.01 0.74 7.37
N GLN A 94 -8.79 0.03 8.22
CA GLN A 94 -9.45 -1.22 7.81
C GLN A 94 -10.81 -0.90 7.18
N PRO A 95 -11.00 -1.09 5.86
CA PRO A 95 -12.34 -0.97 5.26
C PRO A 95 -13.22 -2.16 5.59
N GLU A 96 -12.61 -3.35 5.71
CA GLU A 96 -13.25 -4.57 6.20
C GLU A 96 -12.17 -5.54 6.67
N PRO A 97 -12.51 -6.56 7.50
CA PRO A 97 -11.50 -7.51 7.98
C PRO A 97 -10.73 -8.18 6.85
N GLY A 98 -9.42 -8.24 7.01
CA GLY A 98 -8.51 -8.81 6.02
C GLY A 98 -7.99 -7.81 4.99
N TYR A 99 -8.52 -6.58 4.97
CA TYR A 99 -8.15 -5.54 4.02
C TYR A 99 -7.57 -4.33 4.71
N CYS A 100 -6.71 -3.62 3.98
CA CYS A 100 -6.16 -2.35 4.42
C CYS A 100 -6.35 -1.33 3.30
N ALA A 101 -6.96 -0.20 3.63
CA ALA A 101 -7.06 0.93 2.72
C ALA A 101 -5.90 1.87 3.04
N CYS A 102 -5.23 2.36 2.00
CA CYS A 102 -4.06 3.22 2.12
C CYS A 102 -4.25 4.49 1.31
N VAL A 103 -3.99 5.63 1.95
CA VAL A 103 -3.94 6.93 1.27
C VAL A 103 -2.49 7.42 1.36
N LEU A 104 -1.85 7.58 0.21
CA LEU A 104 -0.42 7.84 0.11
C LEU A 104 -0.14 9.23 -0.41
N GLN A 105 0.85 9.86 0.19
CA GLN A 105 1.48 11.07 -0.32
C GLN A 105 2.97 10.80 -0.45
N ALA A 106 3.58 11.29 -1.52
CA ALA A 106 4.99 11.08 -1.76
C ALA A 106 5.72 12.41 -1.83
N THR A 107 6.94 12.41 -1.29
CA THR A 107 7.89 13.53 -1.43
C THR A 107 9.24 12.94 -1.88
N ASP A 108 10.07 13.79 -2.47
CA ASP A 108 11.42 13.37 -2.79
C ASP A 108 12.21 13.13 -1.49
N PRO A 109 13.10 12.14 -1.51
CA PRO A 109 13.92 11.83 -0.34
C PRO A 109 14.82 13.02 0.06
#